data_2da9591a4959fdfc30cc85bd590e4ee9
#
_entry.id   2da9591a4959fdfc30cc85bd590e4ee9
#
_cell.length_a   1.000
_cell.length_b   1.000
_cell.length_c   1.000
_cell.angle_alpha   90.00
_cell.angle_beta   90.00
_cell.angle_gamma   90.00
#
_symmetry.space_group_name_H-M   'P 1'
#
loop_
_entity.id
_entity.type
_entity.pdbx_description
1 polymer ?
#
loop_
_entity_poly.entity_id
_entity_poly.type
_entity_poly.pdbx_seq_one_letter_code
_entity_poly.pdbx_strand_id
1 'polypeptide(L)'
;HDNDVPEGSIKLEGGMESQDIFIEVGHGPTLIDNNILLSRYGLRLATEGVAVVHNLILGSTTVVGAGTDWEVDGRSQRRYTPYHIRHRTEVAGMMTILHGDNRFYNNIFVQYYPVDNNESKESPYYQVVGNHVWDEYPTYDEWIARFDMDVEKPDMDKLAVPHFDHLPIWANGNAYLMGAKAWKKETDKFVDADTKVTVELVEKDGFYELETNIYEILGDYSNGIITSDILGKAFEPEQRFEERDESDIIFNVDFYGNHRGVSTIPGPFAK
;
A
#
# COMPACT_ATOMS: atom_id res chain seq x y z
N HIS A 1 4.14 9.79 -14.19
CA HIS A 1 3.22 10.85 -14.57
C HIS A 1 3.33 11.96 -13.56
N ASP A 2 3.72 13.13 -14.04
CA ASP A 2 3.54 14.34 -13.28
C ASP A 2 2.05 14.68 -13.36
N ASN A 3 1.34 14.44 -12.26
CA ASN A 3 -0.08 14.76 -12.17
C ASN A 3 -0.32 16.25 -11.88
N ASP A 4 0.60 17.12 -12.24
CA ASP A 4 0.36 18.56 -12.18
C ASP A 4 -0.89 18.88 -13.00
N VAL A 5 -1.89 19.35 -12.30
CA VAL A 5 -3.13 19.82 -12.94
C VAL A 5 -2.74 20.97 -13.85
N PRO A 6 -2.99 20.89 -15.18
CA PRO A 6 -2.62 21.94 -16.09
C PRO A 6 -3.13 23.30 -15.63
N GLU A 7 -2.34 24.36 -15.86
CA GLU A 7 -2.74 25.73 -15.53
C GLU A 7 -4.12 26.03 -16.13
N GLY A 8 -5.06 26.48 -15.30
CA GLY A 8 -6.44 26.75 -15.70
C GLY A 8 -7.42 25.58 -15.51
N SER A 9 -6.96 24.43 -15.04
CA SER A 9 -7.87 23.35 -14.66
C SER A 9 -8.67 23.71 -13.42
N ILE A 10 -9.92 23.24 -13.35
CA ILE A 10 -10.76 23.43 -12.16
C ILE A 10 -10.22 22.50 -11.08
N LYS A 11 -9.73 23.08 -9.98
CA LYS A 11 -9.47 22.31 -8.76
C LYS A 11 -10.82 21.86 -8.20
N LEU A 12 -10.99 20.57 -8.03
CA LEU A 12 -12.18 20.05 -7.33
C LEU A 12 -12.10 20.48 -5.86
N GLU A 13 -13.10 21.22 -5.40
CA GLU A 13 -13.26 21.45 -3.96
C GLU A 13 -13.45 20.10 -3.25
N GLY A 14 -12.69 19.88 -2.17
CA GLY A 14 -12.77 18.64 -1.41
C GLY A 14 -11.48 17.82 -1.39
N GLY A 15 -10.37 18.36 -1.88
CA GLY A 15 -9.04 17.82 -1.63
C GLY A 15 -8.70 16.52 -2.33
N MET A 16 -9.30 16.27 -3.44
CA MET A 16 -8.84 15.23 -4.37
C MET A 16 -7.74 15.82 -5.25
N GLU A 17 -6.67 16.30 -4.61
CA GLU A 17 -5.45 16.62 -5.33
C GLU A 17 -4.84 15.34 -5.87
N SER A 18 -4.21 15.45 -7.02
CA SER A 18 -3.68 14.36 -7.81
C SER A 18 -2.76 13.43 -7.00
N GLN A 19 -3.28 12.29 -6.58
CA GLN A 19 -2.46 11.15 -6.19
C GLN A 19 -2.03 10.40 -7.46
N ASP A 20 -0.85 9.75 -7.42
CA ASP A 20 -0.45 8.85 -8.48
C ASP A 20 -1.44 7.68 -8.59
N ILE A 21 -1.78 7.09 -7.45
CA ILE A 21 -2.78 6.02 -7.36
C ILE A 21 -3.71 6.28 -6.18
N PHE A 22 -5.01 6.27 -6.45
CA PHE A 22 -6.05 6.30 -5.44
C PHE A 22 -6.98 5.10 -5.60
N ILE A 23 -7.09 4.28 -4.55
CA ILE A 23 -8.02 3.15 -4.49
C ILE A 23 -9.02 3.40 -3.38
N GLU A 24 -10.28 3.45 -3.73
CA GLU A 24 -11.37 3.72 -2.82
C GLU A 24 -12.37 2.57 -2.77
N VAL A 25 -12.71 2.19 -1.55
CA VAL A 25 -13.81 1.32 -1.15
C VAL A 25 -13.92 -0.01 -1.91
N GLY A 26 -12.82 -0.74 -2.00
CA GLY A 26 -12.79 -2.12 -2.48
C GLY A 26 -12.43 -3.10 -1.38
N HIS A 27 -12.74 -4.38 -1.60
CA HIS A 27 -12.36 -5.48 -0.71
C HIS A 27 -11.17 -6.30 -1.25
N GLY A 28 -10.58 -5.86 -2.36
CA GLY A 28 -9.49 -6.57 -3.01
C GLY A 28 -9.93 -7.85 -3.76
N PRO A 29 -8.99 -8.68 -4.20
CA PRO A 29 -7.57 -8.36 -4.22
C PRO A 29 -7.23 -7.28 -5.25
N THR A 30 -6.38 -6.36 -4.87
CA THR A 30 -5.85 -5.32 -5.78
C THR A 30 -4.33 -5.39 -5.75
N LEU A 31 -3.69 -5.44 -6.91
CA LEU A 31 -2.23 -5.48 -7.04
C LEU A 31 -1.70 -4.17 -7.62
N ILE A 32 -0.68 -3.61 -6.97
CA ILE A 32 0.08 -2.44 -7.40
C ILE A 32 1.55 -2.87 -7.39
N ASP A 33 2.12 -3.12 -8.56
CA ASP A 33 3.49 -3.61 -8.64
C ASP A 33 4.32 -2.95 -9.72
N ASN A 34 5.62 -2.91 -9.50
CA ASN A 34 6.64 -2.40 -10.43
C ASN A 34 6.35 -0.96 -10.94
N ASN A 35 5.67 -0.11 -10.16
CA ASN A 35 5.39 1.27 -10.57
C ASN A 35 6.47 2.23 -10.08
N ILE A 36 6.53 3.37 -10.75
CA ILE A 36 7.36 4.53 -10.43
C ILE A 36 6.41 5.69 -10.12
N LEU A 37 6.16 5.96 -8.83
CA LEU A 37 5.24 6.97 -8.33
C LEU A 37 6.04 8.19 -7.88
N LEU A 38 6.01 9.24 -8.67
CA LEU A 38 6.90 10.40 -8.51
C LEU A 38 6.21 11.65 -7.93
N SER A 39 4.88 11.67 -7.82
CA SER A 39 4.16 12.83 -7.29
C SER A 39 4.34 12.98 -5.77
N ARG A 40 4.13 14.19 -5.26
CA ARG A 40 4.16 14.49 -3.81
C ARG A 40 3.17 13.63 -3.00
N TYR A 41 2.03 13.32 -3.60
CA TYR A 41 1.00 12.45 -3.04
C TYR A 41 0.96 11.15 -3.86
N GLY A 42 1.70 10.14 -3.43
CA GLY A 42 1.91 8.93 -4.21
C GLY A 42 0.73 7.98 -4.16
N LEU A 43 0.41 7.48 -2.98
CA LEU A 43 -0.54 6.37 -2.84
C LEU A 43 -1.60 6.66 -1.78
N ARG A 44 -2.86 6.55 -2.16
CA ARG A 44 -3.99 6.65 -1.23
C ARG A 44 -4.81 5.37 -1.25
N LEU A 45 -4.90 4.70 -0.10
CA LEU A 45 -5.59 3.43 0.06
C LEU A 45 -6.76 3.59 1.04
N ALA A 46 -7.90 4.06 0.54
CA ALA A 46 -9.16 4.10 1.28
C ALA A 46 -9.94 2.79 1.06
N THR A 47 -9.29 1.67 1.27
CA THR A 47 -9.73 0.33 0.86
C THR A 47 -9.08 -0.74 1.72
N GLU A 48 -9.30 -2.01 1.39
CA GLU A 48 -8.65 -3.17 1.99
C GLU A 48 -8.25 -4.19 0.90
N GLY A 49 -7.42 -5.17 1.25
CA GLY A 49 -7.04 -6.25 0.34
C GLY A 49 -6.10 -5.81 -0.79
N VAL A 50 -5.12 -4.93 -0.50
CA VAL A 50 -4.17 -4.42 -1.50
C VAL A 50 -2.79 -5.03 -1.28
N ALA A 51 -2.12 -5.43 -2.36
CA ALA A 51 -0.71 -5.77 -2.37
C ALA A 51 0.08 -4.70 -3.16
N VAL A 52 1.08 -4.12 -2.51
CA VAL A 52 2.00 -3.10 -3.05
C VAL A 52 3.38 -3.73 -3.09
N VAL A 53 3.88 -4.06 -4.28
CA VAL A 53 5.06 -4.92 -4.44
C VAL A 53 6.05 -4.31 -5.44
N HIS A 54 7.31 -4.16 -5.06
CA HIS A 54 8.38 -3.68 -5.95
C HIS A 54 8.12 -2.29 -6.58
N ASN A 55 7.49 -1.36 -5.87
CA ASN A 55 7.31 0.01 -6.37
C ASN A 55 8.41 0.96 -5.87
N LEU A 56 8.64 2.03 -6.62
CA LEU A 56 9.35 3.23 -6.16
C LEU A 56 8.32 4.31 -5.86
N ILE A 57 8.29 4.82 -4.62
CA ILE A 57 7.28 5.76 -4.13
C ILE A 57 7.98 6.98 -3.50
N LEU A 58 7.89 8.13 -4.16
CA LEU A 58 8.48 9.38 -3.71
C LEU A 58 7.49 10.26 -2.95
N GLY A 59 6.22 9.97 -3.03
CA GLY A 59 5.15 10.70 -2.39
C GLY A 59 4.60 10.02 -1.14
N SER A 60 3.76 10.75 -0.42
CA SER A 60 3.12 10.22 0.77
C SER A 60 2.22 9.03 0.47
N THR A 61 2.08 8.17 1.48
CA THR A 61 1.10 7.10 1.48
C THR A 61 0.07 7.40 2.56
N THR A 62 -1.22 7.33 2.23
CA THR A 62 -2.29 7.65 3.17
C THR A 62 -3.39 6.60 3.16
N VAL A 63 -4.08 6.48 4.28
CA VAL A 63 -5.26 5.61 4.45
C VAL A 63 -6.56 6.41 4.47
N VAL A 64 -6.48 7.73 4.33
CA VAL A 64 -7.64 8.61 4.41
C VAL A 64 -8.50 8.50 3.16
N GLY A 65 -9.77 8.31 3.35
CA GLY A 65 -10.73 8.24 2.27
C GLY A 65 -12.16 8.47 2.72
N ALA A 66 -12.95 9.07 1.83
CA ALA A 66 -14.37 9.14 2.05
C ALA A 66 -14.93 7.72 2.14
N GLY A 67 -15.42 7.34 3.29
CA GLY A 67 -16.26 6.17 3.36
C GLY A 67 -15.83 5.06 4.28
N THR A 68 -14.75 5.18 4.99
CA THR A 68 -14.40 4.14 5.95
C THR A 68 -14.78 4.52 7.37
N ASP A 69 -14.38 5.69 7.83
CA ASP A 69 -14.81 6.25 9.09
C ASP A 69 -15.17 7.71 8.85
N TRP A 70 -16.44 7.99 8.63
CA TRP A 70 -16.92 9.35 8.58
C TRP A 70 -17.90 9.61 9.71
N GLU A 71 -17.96 10.82 10.16
CA GLU A 71 -18.86 11.25 11.21
C GLU A 71 -19.99 12.08 10.61
N VAL A 72 -21.24 11.66 10.89
CA VAL A 72 -22.44 12.42 10.56
C VAL A 72 -23.22 12.65 11.85
N ASP A 73 -23.49 13.90 12.17
CA ASP A 73 -24.24 14.30 13.38
C ASP A 73 -23.65 13.71 14.70
N GLY A 74 -22.31 13.67 14.80
CA GLY A 74 -21.61 13.12 15.96
C GLY A 74 -21.68 11.60 16.08
N ARG A 75 -22.02 10.91 15.00
CA ARG A 75 -22.05 9.44 14.94
C ARG A 75 -21.07 8.95 13.91
N SER A 76 -20.15 8.07 14.34
CA SER A 76 -19.31 7.33 13.41
C SER A 76 -20.18 6.47 12.51
N GLN A 77 -20.00 6.62 11.21
CA GLN A 77 -20.65 5.80 10.19
C GLN A 77 -19.57 5.08 9.38
N ARG A 78 -19.86 3.83 9.06
CA ARG A 78 -19.00 3.01 8.21
C ARG A 78 -19.66 2.81 6.87
N ARG A 79 -18.84 2.82 5.80
CA ARG A 79 -19.34 2.59 4.48
C ARG A 79 -19.49 1.09 4.22
N TYR A 80 -20.68 0.71 3.77
CA TYR A 80 -20.93 -0.62 3.24
C TYR A 80 -20.71 -0.61 1.74
N THR A 81 -19.97 -1.58 1.23
CA THR A 81 -19.72 -1.74 -0.20
C THR A 81 -19.96 -3.17 -0.61
N PRO A 82 -20.39 -3.41 -1.85
CA PRO A 82 -20.58 -4.76 -2.34
C PRO A 82 -19.26 -5.50 -2.41
N TYR A 83 -19.29 -6.79 -2.07
CA TYR A 83 -18.16 -7.68 -2.31
C TYR A 83 -18.58 -8.86 -3.18
N HIS A 84 -17.60 -9.48 -3.82
CA HIS A 84 -17.75 -10.64 -4.68
C HIS A 84 -16.99 -11.80 -4.07
N ILE A 85 -17.51 -13.00 -4.18
CA ILE A 85 -16.73 -14.18 -3.87
C ILE A 85 -15.79 -14.51 -5.04
N ARG A 86 -14.73 -15.23 -4.74
CA ARG A 86 -13.69 -15.60 -5.71
C ARG A 86 -14.28 -16.12 -7.02
N HIS A 87 -13.68 -15.71 -8.14
CA HIS A 87 -14.00 -16.11 -9.51
C HIS A 87 -15.46 -15.87 -9.95
N ARG A 88 -16.16 -14.92 -9.31
CA ARG A 88 -17.53 -14.54 -9.65
C ARG A 88 -17.70 -13.03 -9.76
N THR A 89 -18.64 -12.63 -10.57
CA THR A 89 -19.01 -11.23 -10.81
C THR A 89 -20.29 -10.83 -10.09
N GLU A 90 -21.05 -11.79 -9.55
CA GLU A 90 -22.27 -11.49 -8.81
C GLU A 90 -21.90 -10.93 -7.42
N VAL A 91 -22.65 -9.93 -6.99
CA VAL A 91 -22.55 -9.39 -5.64
C VAL A 91 -22.94 -10.48 -4.64
N ALA A 92 -22.01 -10.85 -3.77
CA ALA A 92 -22.24 -11.85 -2.73
C ALA A 92 -22.94 -11.24 -1.49
N GLY A 93 -22.66 -9.97 -1.21
CA GLY A 93 -23.21 -9.25 -0.08
C GLY A 93 -22.67 -7.83 0.02
N MET A 94 -22.96 -7.19 1.15
CA MET A 94 -22.47 -5.85 1.49
C MET A 94 -21.67 -5.96 2.77
N MET A 95 -20.42 -5.50 2.76
CA MET A 95 -19.53 -5.51 3.91
C MET A 95 -19.01 -4.12 4.22
N THR A 96 -18.65 -3.91 5.47
CA THR A 96 -18.01 -2.68 5.92
C THR A 96 -16.55 -2.68 5.51
N ILE A 97 -16.06 -1.57 4.96
CA ILE A 97 -14.63 -1.37 4.78
C ILE A 97 -13.99 -1.12 6.15
N LEU A 98 -13.08 -1.98 6.56
CA LEU A 98 -12.38 -1.91 7.85
C LEU A 98 -10.97 -1.32 7.75
N HIS A 99 -10.49 -1.09 6.53
CA HIS A 99 -9.08 -0.81 6.25
C HIS A 99 -8.13 -1.93 6.69
N GLY A 100 -6.93 -1.92 6.14
CA GLY A 100 -5.97 -2.98 6.38
C GLY A 100 -6.08 -4.09 5.35
N ASP A 101 -5.72 -5.31 5.72
CA ASP A 101 -5.53 -6.41 4.77
C ASP A 101 -4.56 -6.02 3.63
N ASN A 102 -3.59 -5.15 3.95
CA ASN A 102 -2.65 -4.61 2.97
C ASN A 102 -1.25 -5.22 3.14
N ARG A 103 -0.59 -5.49 2.03
CA ARG A 103 0.73 -6.10 1.93
C ARG A 103 1.69 -5.13 1.27
N PHE A 104 2.85 -4.91 1.89
CA PHE A 104 3.90 -4.01 1.40
C PHE A 104 5.21 -4.79 1.33
N TYR A 105 5.59 -5.22 0.15
CA TYR A 105 6.78 -6.05 -0.03
C TYR A 105 7.74 -5.45 -1.04
N ASN A 106 9.02 -5.38 -0.67
CA ASN A 106 10.11 -4.99 -1.56
C ASN A 106 9.90 -3.63 -2.26
N ASN A 107 9.22 -2.66 -1.61
CA ASN A 107 9.07 -1.31 -2.14
C ASN A 107 10.23 -0.41 -1.71
N ILE A 108 10.44 0.68 -2.42
CA ILE A 108 11.32 1.77 -2.04
C ILE A 108 10.47 3.01 -1.74
N PHE A 109 10.57 3.51 -0.52
CA PHE A 109 9.94 4.75 -0.06
C PHE A 109 11.00 5.81 0.13
N VAL A 110 10.83 6.98 -0.50
CA VAL A 110 11.78 8.09 -0.41
C VAL A 110 11.06 9.35 0.03
N GLN A 111 11.50 9.98 1.13
CA GLN A 111 11.00 11.31 1.51
C GLN A 111 11.65 12.36 0.60
N TYR A 112 11.29 12.34 -0.68
CA TYR A 112 11.92 13.18 -1.71
C TYR A 112 11.48 14.63 -1.59
N TYR A 113 10.20 14.87 -1.33
CA TYR A 113 9.64 16.20 -1.16
C TYR A 113 9.75 16.67 0.29
N PRO A 114 10.02 17.96 0.53
CA PRO A 114 9.99 18.49 1.89
C PRO A 114 8.59 18.40 2.49
N VAL A 115 8.53 18.25 3.80
CA VAL A 115 7.26 18.32 4.55
C VAL A 115 7.03 19.79 4.90
N ASP A 116 6.13 20.44 4.17
CA ASP A 116 5.90 21.89 4.27
C ASP A 116 4.80 22.28 5.27
N ASN A 117 4.03 21.30 5.74
CA ASN A 117 2.93 21.50 6.68
C ASN A 117 2.90 20.44 7.78
N ASN A 118 2.13 20.73 8.83
CA ASN A 118 1.93 19.83 9.97
C ASN A 118 0.60 19.07 9.88
N GLU A 119 0.22 18.64 8.68
CA GLU A 119 -0.96 17.82 8.50
C GLU A 119 -0.90 16.53 9.31
N SER A 120 -2.04 16.13 9.86
CA SER A 120 -2.14 14.84 10.53
C SER A 120 -2.19 13.70 9.53
N LYS A 121 -1.84 12.49 9.96
CA LYS A 121 -1.88 11.30 9.10
C LYS A 121 -3.29 10.94 8.59
N GLU A 122 -4.32 11.54 9.15
CA GLU A 122 -5.73 11.44 8.73
C GLU A 122 -6.09 12.47 7.65
N SER A 123 -5.19 13.40 7.34
CA SER A 123 -5.40 14.39 6.28
C SER A 123 -5.04 13.81 4.91
N PRO A 124 -5.84 14.10 3.85
CA PRO A 124 -5.46 13.77 2.49
C PRO A 124 -4.22 14.53 1.99
N TYR A 125 -3.84 15.58 2.70
CA TYR A 125 -2.66 16.41 2.41
C TYR A 125 -1.44 16.03 3.24
N TYR A 126 -1.46 14.89 3.90
CA TYR A 126 -0.34 14.37 4.65
C TYR A 126 0.86 14.13 3.72
N GLN A 127 2.05 14.55 4.15
CA GLN A 127 3.23 14.61 3.27
C GLN A 127 4.37 13.69 3.70
N VAL A 128 4.25 13.00 4.83
CA VAL A 128 5.31 12.08 5.26
C VAL A 128 5.17 10.75 4.54
N VAL A 129 6.26 10.33 3.91
CA VAL A 129 6.33 9.11 3.10
C VAL A 129 6.54 7.87 3.97
N GLY A 130 5.96 6.75 3.56
CA GLY A 130 6.20 5.43 4.14
C GLY A 130 4.98 4.78 4.79
N ASN A 131 5.22 3.63 5.44
CA ASN A 131 4.18 2.75 5.96
C ASN A 131 3.78 3.01 7.43
N HIS A 132 4.35 4.01 8.08
CA HIS A 132 4.03 4.35 9.47
C HIS A 132 2.57 4.79 9.71
N VAL A 133 1.83 5.15 8.65
CA VAL A 133 0.40 5.47 8.73
C VAL A 133 -0.42 4.28 9.24
N TRP A 134 0.09 3.08 9.10
CA TRP A 134 -0.50 1.84 9.64
C TRP A 134 0.07 1.40 10.99
N ASP A 135 0.77 2.26 11.74
CA ASP A 135 1.39 1.87 13.00
C ASP A 135 0.43 1.29 14.04
N GLU A 136 -0.82 1.74 14.03
CA GLU A 136 -1.84 1.26 14.96
C GLU A 136 -2.58 -0.01 14.48
N TYR A 137 -2.30 -0.45 13.25
CA TYR A 137 -2.90 -1.66 12.70
C TYR A 137 -2.23 -2.91 13.25
N PRO A 138 -3.00 -4.01 13.42
CA PRO A 138 -2.44 -5.26 13.96
C PRO A 138 -1.57 -6.00 12.94
N THR A 139 -0.67 -6.84 13.45
CA THR A 139 -0.17 -8.00 12.70
C THR A 139 -1.26 -9.05 12.60
N TYR A 140 -1.05 -10.07 11.75
CA TYR A 140 -1.99 -11.19 11.66
C TYR A 140 -2.14 -11.92 13.01
N ASP A 141 -1.04 -12.18 13.72
CA ASP A 141 -1.07 -12.88 15.00
C ASP A 141 -1.79 -12.05 16.09
N GLU A 142 -1.57 -10.74 16.12
CA GLU A 142 -2.29 -9.84 17.03
C GLU A 142 -3.79 -9.78 16.71
N TRP A 143 -4.14 -9.82 15.42
CA TRP A 143 -5.52 -9.78 14.98
C TRP A 143 -6.25 -11.08 15.32
N ILE A 144 -5.67 -12.24 15.00
CA ILE A 144 -6.30 -13.54 15.26
C ILE A 144 -6.45 -13.80 16.75
N ALA A 145 -5.49 -13.34 17.57
CA ALA A 145 -5.56 -13.48 19.03
C ALA A 145 -6.76 -12.78 19.68
N ARG A 146 -7.36 -11.79 18.99
CA ARG A 146 -8.58 -11.11 19.46
C ARG A 146 -9.82 -11.99 19.40
N PHE A 147 -9.78 -13.04 18.58
CA PHE A 147 -10.85 -14.02 18.42
C PHE A 147 -10.62 -15.29 19.25
N ASP A 148 -9.55 -15.33 20.07
CA ASP A 148 -9.30 -16.45 20.96
C ASP A 148 -10.37 -16.53 22.04
N MET A 149 -11.25 -17.51 21.91
CA MET A 149 -12.36 -17.77 22.82
C MET A 149 -12.79 -19.21 22.80
N ASP A 150 -13.52 -19.61 23.85
CA ASP A 150 -14.14 -20.93 23.92
C ASP A 150 -15.25 -21.04 22.86
N VAL A 151 -15.02 -21.86 21.83
CA VAL A 151 -15.99 -22.08 20.74
C VAL A 151 -17.27 -22.79 21.20
N GLU A 152 -17.24 -23.51 22.34
CA GLU A 152 -18.42 -24.17 22.91
C GLU A 152 -19.30 -23.16 23.67
N LYS A 153 -18.71 -22.05 24.13
CA LYS A 153 -19.40 -20.97 24.86
C LYS A 153 -18.93 -19.59 24.35
N PRO A 154 -19.25 -19.24 23.11
CA PRO A 154 -18.78 -18.00 22.53
C PRO A 154 -19.35 -16.80 23.29
N ASP A 155 -18.46 -15.88 23.66
CA ASP A 155 -18.81 -14.59 24.24
C ASP A 155 -19.07 -13.61 23.09
N MET A 156 -20.33 -13.39 22.77
CA MET A 156 -20.73 -12.54 21.66
C MET A 156 -20.35 -11.06 21.88
N ASP A 157 -20.28 -10.59 23.13
CA ASP A 157 -19.85 -9.22 23.41
C ASP A 157 -18.35 -9.05 23.11
N LYS A 158 -17.53 -10.09 23.38
CA LYS A 158 -16.10 -10.08 23.00
C LYS A 158 -15.89 -10.18 21.50
N LEU A 159 -16.78 -10.85 20.75
CA LEU A 159 -16.72 -10.92 19.30
C LEU A 159 -17.10 -9.60 18.63
N ALA A 160 -18.04 -8.88 19.19
CA ALA A 160 -18.58 -7.66 18.59
C ALA A 160 -17.52 -6.56 18.43
N VAL A 161 -16.58 -6.44 19.37
CA VAL A 161 -15.53 -5.42 19.34
C VAL A 161 -14.51 -5.67 18.23
N PRO A 162 -13.81 -6.84 18.17
CA PRO A 162 -12.81 -7.08 17.14
C PRO A 162 -13.39 -7.22 15.73
N HIS A 163 -14.68 -7.49 15.60
CA HIS A 163 -15.35 -7.59 14.31
C HIS A 163 -15.33 -6.28 13.50
N PHE A 164 -15.18 -5.15 14.16
CA PHE A 164 -15.13 -3.83 13.53
C PHE A 164 -13.76 -3.16 13.63
N ASP A 165 -12.74 -3.88 14.09
CA ASP A 165 -11.38 -3.37 14.14
C ASP A 165 -10.71 -3.47 12.78
N HIS A 166 -9.62 -2.69 12.62
CA HIS A 166 -8.80 -2.77 11.42
C HIS A 166 -8.24 -4.16 11.16
N LEU A 167 -8.21 -4.52 9.90
CA LEU A 167 -7.60 -5.76 9.41
C LEU A 167 -6.06 -5.70 9.49
N PRO A 168 -5.37 -6.84 9.45
CA PRO A 168 -3.91 -6.91 9.57
C PRO A 168 -3.15 -6.18 8.46
N ILE A 169 -1.90 -5.83 8.76
CA ILE A 169 -0.90 -5.36 7.80
C ILE A 169 0.26 -6.35 7.76
N TRP A 170 0.81 -6.53 6.56
CA TRP A 170 2.05 -7.25 6.31
C TRP A 170 3.04 -6.32 5.62
N ALA A 171 4.23 -6.20 6.15
CA ALA A 171 5.30 -5.42 5.54
C ALA A 171 6.64 -6.12 5.75
N ASN A 172 7.38 -6.31 4.69
CA ASN A 172 8.71 -6.90 4.74
C ASN A 172 9.54 -6.52 3.51
N GLY A 173 10.85 -6.40 3.71
CA GLY A 173 11.80 -6.20 2.63
C GLY A 173 11.77 -4.81 2.00
N ASN A 174 11.08 -3.84 2.61
CA ASN A 174 11.00 -2.49 2.07
C ASN A 174 12.26 -1.66 2.41
N ALA A 175 12.54 -0.66 1.58
CA ALA A 175 13.58 0.31 1.80
C ALA A 175 12.99 1.70 2.08
N TYR A 176 13.53 2.41 3.08
CA TYR A 176 13.08 3.72 3.53
C TYR A 176 14.24 4.71 3.50
N LEU A 177 14.18 5.68 2.60
CA LEU A 177 15.26 6.61 2.31
C LEU A 177 14.87 8.05 2.62
N MET A 178 15.89 8.89 2.93
CA MET A 178 15.74 10.33 3.20
C MET A 178 14.72 10.67 4.30
N GLY A 179 14.52 9.77 5.28
CA GLY A 179 13.59 10.01 6.39
C GLY A 179 12.17 9.47 6.15
N ALA A 180 11.92 8.73 5.08
CA ALA A 180 10.71 7.94 4.93
C ALA A 180 10.59 6.96 6.12
N LYS A 181 9.36 6.72 6.59
CA LYS A 181 9.11 6.03 7.85
C LYS A 181 8.50 4.65 7.64
N ALA A 182 9.18 3.64 8.18
CA ALA A 182 8.69 2.27 8.17
C ALA A 182 7.50 2.08 9.12
N TRP A 183 6.67 1.08 8.83
CA TRP A 183 5.74 0.55 9.81
C TRP A 183 6.51 0.02 11.03
N LYS A 184 6.06 0.37 12.24
CA LYS A 184 6.78 0.06 13.49
C LYS A 184 7.00 -1.45 13.72
N LYS A 185 6.15 -2.31 13.14
CA LYS A 185 6.21 -3.76 13.30
C LYS A 185 6.91 -4.48 12.16
N GLU A 186 7.38 -3.77 11.13
CA GLU A 186 8.20 -4.36 10.06
C GLU A 186 9.58 -4.71 10.60
N THR A 187 9.98 -5.98 10.47
CA THR A 187 11.23 -6.51 11.05
C THR A 187 12.40 -6.51 10.08
N ASP A 188 12.17 -6.82 8.82
CA ASP A 188 13.18 -6.84 7.77
C ASP A 188 12.97 -5.65 6.83
N LYS A 189 13.86 -4.67 6.92
CA LYS A 189 13.82 -3.41 6.17
C LYS A 189 15.19 -2.78 6.06
N PHE A 190 15.40 -2.02 4.99
CA PHE A 190 16.53 -1.14 4.84
C PHE A 190 16.13 0.29 5.23
N VAL A 191 16.96 0.98 6.00
CA VAL A 191 16.71 2.38 6.36
C VAL A 191 18.00 3.18 6.19
N ASP A 192 17.94 4.23 5.38
CA ASP A 192 18.98 5.26 5.27
C ASP A 192 18.32 6.65 5.23
N ALA A 193 18.41 7.36 6.34
CA ALA A 193 17.79 8.68 6.47
C ALA A 193 18.68 9.82 5.96
N ASP A 194 19.98 9.59 5.81
CA ASP A 194 20.97 10.64 5.65
C ASP A 194 21.48 10.80 4.23
N THR A 195 21.56 9.71 3.47
CA THR A 195 22.07 9.75 2.10
C THR A 195 21.07 10.42 1.15
N LYS A 196 21.52 11.45 0.46
CA LYS A 196 20.68 12.15 -0.51
C LYS A 196 20.39 11.26 -1.72
N VAL A 197 19.11 11.02 -1.97
CA VAL A 197 18.63 10.38 -3.20
C VAL A 197 18.53 11.42 -4.32
N THR A 198 18.96 11.01 -5.52
CA THR A 198 18.74 11.74 -6.77
C THR A 198 17.76 10.95 -7.64
N VAL A 199 16.80 11.67 -8.21
CA VAL A 199 15.83 11.13 -9.16
C VAL A 199 15.66 12.15 -10.28
N GLU A 200 15.95 11.73 -11.50
CA GLU A 200 15.84 12.58 -12.69
C GLU A 200 15.23 11.77 -13.84
N LEU A 201 14.24 12.35 -14.52
CA LEU A 201 13.69 11.80 -15.75
C LEU A 201 14.42 12.44 -16.91
N VAL A 202 15.19 11.65 -17.64
CA VAL A 202 16.00 12.09 -18.79
C VAL A 202 15.34 11.61 -20.07
N GLU A 203 15.04 12.54 -20.98
CA GLU A 203 14.55 12.20 -22.31
C GLU A 203 15.70 11.70 -23.19
N LYS A 204 15.58 10.49 -23.70
CA LYS A 204 16.52 9.84 -24.62
C LYS A 204 15.74 9.23 -25.79
N ASP A 205 16.00 9.67 -26.99
CA ASP A 205 15.39 9.12 -28.21
C ASP A 205 13.85 9.05 -28.21
N GLY A 206 13.19 10.02 -27.54
CA GLY A 206 11.72 10.08 -27.44
C GLY A 206 11.13 9.20 -26.32
N PHE A 207 11.97 8.62 -25.46
CA PHE A 207 11.57 7.91 -24.24
C PHE A 207 12.14 8.60 -23.02
N TYR A 208 11.52 8.37 -21.86
CA TYR A 208 12.05 8.84 -20.58
C TYR A 208 12.72 7.69 -19.83
N GLU A 209 13.95 7.92 -19.40
CA GLU A 209 14.69 7.02 -18.52
C GLU A 209 14.80 7.64 -17.12
N LEU A 210 14.67 6.82 -16.10
CA LEU A 210 14.88 7.23 -14.72
C LEU A 210 16.36 7.07 -14.36
N GLU A 211 17.05 8.18 -14.14
CA GLU A 211 18.40 8.20 -13.58
C GLU A 211 18.32 8.41 -12.05
N THR A 212 18.95 7.51 -11.28
CA THR A 212 18.89 7.54 -9.82
C THR A 212 20.10 6.84 -9.19
N ASN A 213 20.50 7.28 -7.99
CA ASN A 213 21.53 6.63 -7.17
C ASN A 213 20.95 5.66 -6.13
N ILE A 214 19.66 5.39 -6.16
CA ILE A 214 18.99 4.55 -5.13
C ILE A 214 19.66 3.17 -5.03
N TYR A 215 19.98 2.56 -6.15
CA TYR A 215 20.55 1.20 -6.19
C TYR A 215 22.00 1.14 -5.71
N GLU A 216 22.73 2.25 -5.75
CA GLU A 216 24.04 2.40 -5.11
C GLU A 216 23.89 2.47 -3.59
N ILE A 217 22.86 3.20 -3.11
CA ILE A 217 22.54 3.32 -1.68
C ILE A 217 22.12 1.97 -1.11
N LEU A 218 21.27 1.23 -1.80
CA LEU A 218 20.81 -0.10 -1.36
C LEU A 218 21.94 -1.13 -1.31
N GLY A 219 22.98 -0.98 -2.15
CA GLY A 219 24.14 -1.87 -2.15
C GLY A 219 23.76 -3.33 -2.42
N ASP A 220 24.03 -4.20 -1.45
CA ASP A 220 23.74 -5.63 -1.50
C ASP A 220 22.45 -6.03 -0.78
N TYR A 221 21.67 -5.04 -0.31
CA TYR A 221 20.39 -5.33 0.35
C TYR A 221 19.44 -5.99 -0.63
N SER A 222 18.94 -7.16 -0.27
CA SER A 222 18.09 -7.98 -1.12
C SER A 222 17.22 -8.93 -0.30
N ASN A 223 16.11 -9.36 -0.87
CA ASN A 223 15.10 -10.19 -0.25
C ASN A 223 14.71 -11.36 -1.15
N GLY A 224 13.87 -12.25 -0.65
CA GLY A 224 13.31 -13.33 -1.46
C GLY A 224 12.30 -12.84 -2.49
N ILE A 225 12.06 -13.67 -3.52
CA ILE A 225 11.00 -13.45 -4.51
C ILE A 225 9.64 -13.49 -3.80
N ILE A 226 8.79 -12.54 -4.10
CA ILE A 226 7.40 -12.52 -3.66
C ILE A 226 6.56 -13.37 -4.62
N THR A 227 5.60 -14.10 -4.05
CA THR A 227 4.71 -15.02 -4.80
C THR A 227 3.27 -14.91 -4.27
N SER A 228 2.34 -15.50 -5.02
CA SER A 228 0.95 -15.65 -4.57
C SER A 228 0.81 -16.28 -3.18
N ASP A 229 1.67 -17.23 -2.82
CA ASP A 229 1.64 -17.88 -1.51
C ASP A 229 2.02 -16.91 -0.38
N ILE A 230 2.98 -16.01 -0.63
CA ILE A 230 3.37 -14.96 0.33
C ILE A 230 2.25 -13.92 0.47
N LEU A 231 1.62 -13.53 -0.64
CA LEU A 231 0.55 -12.55 -0.64
C LEU A 231 -0.74 -13.11 -0.01
N GLY A 232 -1.00 -14.40 -0.17
CA GLY A 232 -2.18 -15.05 0.38
C GLY A 232 -3.48 -14.65 -0.32
N LYS A 233 -4.50 -14.34 0.48
CA LYS A 233 -5.85 -14.00 -0.01
C LYS A 233 -6.28 -12.66 0.54
N ALA A 234 -7.06 -11.91 -0.25
CA ALA A 234 -7.86 -10.81 0.27
C ALA A 234 -8.95 -11.38 1.18
N PHE A 235 -9.17 -10.73 2.32
CA PHE A 235 -9.96 -11.28 3.42
C PHE A 235 -11.43 -11.53 3.05
N GLU A 236 -12.13 -10.49 2.61
CA GLU A 236 -13.58 -10.59 2.37
C GLU A 236 -13.95 -11.48 1.16
N PRO A 237 -13.30 -11.34 -0.01
CA PRO A 237 -13.65 -12.18 -1.15
C PRO A 237 -13.06 -13.58 -1.08
N GLU A 238 -12.15 -13.85 -0.14
CA GLU A 238 -11.32 -15.08 -0.08
C GLU A 238 -10.57 -15.37 -1.40
N GLN A 239 -10.38 -14.33 -2.22
CA GLN A 239 -9.70 -14.39 -3.50
C GLN A 239 -8.18 -14.29 -3.30
N ARG A 240 -7.43 -15.22 -3.88
CA ARG A 240 -5.96 -15.14 -3.91
C ARG A 240 -5.50 -13.97 -4.79
N PHE A 241 -4.31 -13.49 -4.50
CA PHE A 241 -3.54 -12.70 -5.47
C PHE A 241 -2.97 -13.68 -6.49
N GLU A 242 -3.53 -13.72 -7.67
CA GLU A 242 -3.24 -14.68 -8.73
C GLU A 242 -3.41 -14.06 -10.11
N GLU A 243 -2.87 -14.71 -11.14
CA GLU A 243 -3.06 -14.33 -12.53
C GLU A 243 -4.51 -14.56 -12.99
N ARG A 244 -4.87 -14.02 -14.15
CA ARG A 244 -6.23 -14.15 -14.71
C ARG A 244 -6.64 -15.58 -15.02
N ASP A 245 -5.68 -16.47 -15.23
CA ASP A 245 -5.89 -17.90 -15.48
C ASP A 245 -5.79 -18.75 -14.21
N GLU A 246 -5.84 -18.09 -13.02
CA GLU A 246 -5.76 -18.71 -11.70
C GLU A 246 -4.37 -19.29 -11.37
N SER A 247 -3.36 -19.03 -12.20
CA SER A 247 -1.99 -19.44 -11.90
C SER A 247 -1.34 -18.50 -10.87
N ASP A 248 -0.29 -18.99 -10.23
CA ASP A 248 0.44 -18.21 -9.24
C ASP A 248 1.21 -17.05 -9.87
N ILE A 249 1.10 -15.88 -9.26
CA ILE A 249 1.97 -14.74 -9.55
C ILE A 249 3.35 -15.02 -8.95
N ILE A 250 4.39 -14.77 -9.75
CA ILE A 250 5.79 -14.78 -9.30
C ILE A 250 6.42 -13.48 -9.75
N PHE A 251 6.82 -12.61 -8.80
CA PHE A 251 7.43 -11.31 -9.12
C PHE A 251 8.89 -11.46 -9.55
N ASN A 252 9.12 -12.26 -10.59
CA ASN A 252 10.46 -12.58 -11.13
C ASN A 252 10.87 -11.73 -12.33
N VAL A 253 10.08 -10.72 -12.70
CA VAL A 253 10.43 -9.75 -13.72
C VAL A 253 10.31 -8.33 -13.20
N ASP A 254 11.14 -7.42 -13.71
CA ASP A 254 11.17 -6.03 -13.36
C ASP A 254 10.32 -5.16 -14.31
N PHE A 255 10.34 -3.84 -14.10
CA PHE A 255 9.64 -2.85 -14.92
C PHE A 255 9.96 -2.96 -16.41
N TYR A 256 11.19 -3.32 -16.77
CA TYR A 256 11.63 -3.48 -18.17
C TYR A 256 11.48 -4.90 -18.71
N GLY A 257 10.94 -5.83 -17.89
CA GLY A 257 10.83 -7.24 -18.26
C GLY A 257 12.11 -8.05 -18.04
N ASN A 258 13.13 -7.51 -17.37
CA ASN A 258 14.31 -8.26 -17.01
C ASN A 258 14.03 -9.23 -15.87
N HIS A 259 14.64 -10.40 -15.92
CA HIS A 259 14.46 -11.38 -14.86
C HIS A 259 15.17 -10.97 -13.57
N ARG A 260 14.44 -11.05 -12.47
CA ARG A 260 14.97 -10.96 -11.11
C ARG A 260 15.54 -12.33 -10.72
N GLY A 261 16.69 -12.32 -10.02
CA GLY A 261 17.25 -13.53 -9.42
C GLY A 261 16.39 -14.06 -8.25
N VAL A 262 16.83 -15.16 -7.64
CA VAL A 262 16.22 -15.71 -6.42
C VAL A 262 16.30 -14.77 -5.22
N SER A 263 17.25 -13.85 -5.24
CA SER A 263 17.39 -12.73 -4.31
C SER A 263 17.11 -11.45 -5.10
N THR A 264 16.10 -10.71 -4.67
CA THR A 264 15.60 -9.51 -5.37
C THR A 264 15.90 -8.27 -4.56
N ILE A 265 16.30 -7.20 -5.22
CA ILE A 265 16.39 -5.89 -4.59
C ILE A 265 15.00 -5.24 -4.56
N PRO A 266 14.72 -4.37 -3.57
CA PRO A 266 13.50 -3.57 -3.57
C PRO A 266 13.40 -2.66 -4.80
N GLY A 267 12.16 -2.27 -5.12
CA GLY A 267 11.87 -1.33 -6.20
C GLY A 267 11.62 -1.97 -7.55
N PRO A 268 11.31 -1.16 -8.58
CA PRO A 268 10.80 -1.63 -9.86
C PRO A 268 11.85 -2.22 -10.79
N PHE A 269 13.15 -2.06 -10.52
CA PHE A 269 14.21 -2.53 -11.41
C PHE A 269 14.97 -3.73 -10.83
N ALA A 270 15.30 -4.68 -11.68
CA ALA A 270 16.32 -5.69 -11.39
C ALA A 270 17.73 -5.06 -11.47
N LYS A 271 18.68 -5.60 -10.69
CA LYS A 271 20.08 -5.16 -10.71
C LYS A 271 20.87 -6.01 -11.69
#